data_968853a51404c6d59ded01c97cd3c97d
#
_entry.id   968853a51404c6d59ded01c97cd3c97d
#
_cell.length_a   1.000
_cell.length_b   1.000
_cell.length_c   1.000
_cell.angle_alpha   90.00
_cell.angle_beta   90.00
_cell.angle_gamma   90.00
#
_symmetry.space_group_name_H-M   'P 1'
#
loop_
_entity.id
_entity.type
_entity.pdbx_description
1 polymer ?
#
loop_
_entity_poly.entity_id
_entity_poly.type
_entity_poly.pdbx_seq_one_letter_code
_entity_poly.pdbx_strand_id
1 'polypeptide(L)'
;MGWFGNLLDKISIKRITGRYMDINGGTPIFSQFGQDIYASDVVQQAVSCIAQEMKKLRPAHIRDDGTGVYAVKKGDIAKILNKPNQFQTTADFLESITTLLFLNYNVFIIPTYYEWYDDNGQYHKVYDGLYPIVPIQVDFIEDAAGQMYTKFTFENGKSYLINYKDVIHWKFRNSSNLLMGGDKSGRPNHNALLQTLALNHE
;
A
#
# COMPACT_ATOMS: atom_id res chain seq x y z
N MET A 1 -18.27 14.74 -0.05
CA MET A 1 -17.09 13.95 0.41
C MET A 1 -17.28 12.52 -0.09
N GLY A 2 -16.30 11.95 -0.78
CA GLY A 2 -16.40 10.57 -1.25
C GLY A 2 -16.32 9.59 -0.07
N TRP A 3 -16.93 8.41 -0.22
CA TRP A 3 -16.91 7.32 0.76
C TRP A 3 -15.50 7.01 1.31
N PHE A 4 -14.51 7.01 0.43
CA PHE A 4 -13.12 6.75 0.79
C PHE A 4 -12.53 7.81 1.74
N GLY A 5 -12.88 9.09 1.54
CA GLY A 5 -12.49 10.15 2.48
C GLY A 5 -13.07 9.92 3.87
N ASN A 6 -14.33 9.51 3.96
CA ASN A 6 -14.98 9.19 5.23
C ASN A 6 -14.34 7.98 5.92
N LEU A 7 -13.85 7.00 5.14
CA LEU A 7 -13.11 5.85 5.67
C LEU A 7 -11.77 6.29 6.26
N LEU A 8 -10.98 7.06 5.53
CA LEU A 8 -9.71 7.58 6.00
C LEU A 8 -9.86 8.51 7.20
N ASP A 9 -10.93 9.30 7.26
CA ASP A 9 -11.25 10.14 8.41
C ASP A 9 -11.48 9.34 9.71
N LYS A 10 -12.02 8.11 9.61
CA LYS A 10 -12.25 7.22 10.76
C LYS A 10 -10.98 6.63 11.33
N ILE A 11 -10.04 6.24 10.46
CA ILE A 11 -8.79 5.58 10.87
C ILE A 11 -7.63 6.58 11.07
N SER A 12 -7.79 7.81 10.61
CA SER A 12 -6.77 8.85 10.75
C SER A 12 -6.68 9.35 12.19
N ILE A 13 -5.45 9.40 12.69
CA ILE A 13 -5.14 9.98 14.00
C ILE A 13 -5.18 11.51 13.85
N LYS A 14 -6.01 12.17 14.65
CA LYS A 14 -6.22 13.62 14.55
C LYS A 14 -5.09 14.45 15.13
N ARG A 15 -4.30 13.90 16.07
CA ARG A 15 -3.16 14.57 16.72
C ARG A 15 -2.13 13.55 17.19
N ILE A 16 -0.85 13.86 16.95
CA ILE A 16 0.26 13.25 17.67
C ILE A 16 0.51 14.07 18.93
N THR A 17 0.56 13.41 20.08
CA THR A 17 0.84 14.07 21.36
C THR A 17 2.35 14.15 21.53
N GLY A 18 2.91 15.37 21.59
CA GLY A 18 4.33 15.60 21.82
C GLY A 18 5.12 16.07 20.58
N ARG A 19 6.45 16.06 20.71
CA ARG A 19 7.38 16.35 19.61
C ARG A 19 7.45 15.13 18.69
N TYR A 20 7.40 15.36 17.38
CA TYR A 20 7.61 14.34 16.37
C TYR A 20 8.80 14.72 15.48
N MET A 21 9.43 13.73 14.89
CA MET A 21 10.55 13.87 13.98
C MET A 21 10.19 13.22 12.65
N ASP A 22 10.47 13.92 11.55
CA ASP A 22 10.41 13.33 10.22
C ASP A 22 11.64 12.45 10.03
N ILE A 23 11.41 11.13 9.88
CA ILE A 23 12.48 10.14 9.76
C ILE A 23 13.01 10.09 8.32
N ASN A 24 12.26 10.62 7.37
CA ASN A 24 12.52 10.33 5.95
C ASN A 24 13.48 11.33 5.28
N GLY A 25 13.83 12.44 5.93
CA GLY A 25 14.81 13.42 5.42
C GLY A 25 14.52 13.99 4.01
N GLY A 26 13.41 13.63 3.42
CA GLY A 26 12.95 14.04 2.10
C GLY A 26 11.71 13.26 1.71
N THR A 27 10.72 13.97 1.25
CA THR A 27 9.40 13.45 0.95
C THR A 27 9.36 12.74 -0.39
N PRO A 28 9.08 11.44 -0.48
CA PRO A 28 8.86 10.80 -1.76
C PRO A 28 7.57 11.32 -2.37
N ILE A 29 7.66 11.87 -3.56
CA ILE A 29 6.52 12.34 -4.35
C ILE A 29 6.21 11.24 -5.37
N PHE A 30 5.07 10.59 -5.24
CA PHE A 30 4.65 9.52 -6.14
C PHE A 30 4.21 10.02 -7.53
N SER A 31 3.65 11.24 -7.60
CA SER A 31 2.97 11.72 -8.79
C SER A 31 3.88 12.11 -9.96
N GLN A 32 5.14 12.42 -9.72
CA GLN A 32 6.00 12.98 -10.78
C GLN A 32 6.68 11.93 -11.67
N PHE A 33 6.83 10.70 -11.22
CA PHE A 33 7.61 9.71 -11.96
C PHE A 33 6.75 8.60 -12.61
N GLY A 34 5.65 8.21 -12.02
CA GLY A 34 4.79 7.17 -12.57
C GLY A 34 4.04 7.61 -13.83
N GLN A 35 3.69 8.89 -13.96
CA GLN A 35 2.90 9.37 -15.10
C GLN A 35 3.71 9.43 -16.40
N ASP A 36 4.94 9.95 -16.37
CA ASP A 36 5.75 10.08 -17.59
C ASP A 36 6.20 8.73 -18.15
N ILE A 37 6.53 7.78 -17.28
CA ILE A 37 6.93 6.43 -17.68
C ILE A 37 5.75 5.61 -18.15
N TYR A 38 4.61 5.74 -17.47
CA TYR A 38 3.39 5.03 -17.85
C TYR A 38 2.78 5.57 -19.16
N ALA A 39 3.21 6.74 -19.63
CA ALA A 39 2.86 7.23 -20.95
C ALA A 39 3.52 6.42 -22.09
N SER A 40 4.59 5.66 -21.81
CA SER A 40 5.21 4.79 -22.80
C SER A 40 4.42 3.49 -22.99
N ASP A 41 4.00 3.19 -24.21
CA ASP A 41 3.29 1.95 -24.57
C ASP A 41 4.08 0.68 -24.20
N VAL A 42 5.41 0.73 -24.36
CA VAL A 42 6.31 -0.38 -24.02
C VAL A 42 6.27 -0.69 -22.51
N VAL A 43 6.30 0.35 -21.68
CA VAL A 43 6.22 0.21 -20.23
C VAL A 43 4.84 -0.27 -19.82
N GLN A 44 3.78 0.27 -20.41
CA GLN A 44 2.41 -0.19 -20.17
C GLN A 44 2.25 -1.67 -20.48
N GLN A 45 2.73 -2.11 -21.64
CA GLN A 45 2.68 -3.52 -22.04
C GLN A 45 3.46 -4.42 -21.09
N ALA A 46 4.68 -4.02 -20.70
CA ALA A 46 5.51 -4.79 -19.77
C ALA A 46 4.86 -4.93 -18.39
N VAL A 47 4.41 -3.83 -17.80
CA VAL A 47 3.72 -3.82 -16.50
C VAL A 47 2.41 -4.60 -16.58
N SER A 48 1.64 -4.42 -17.66
CA SER A 48 0.39 -5.14 -17.88
C SER A 48 0.61 -6.64 -17.99
N CYS A 49 1.65 -7.08 -18.69
CA CYS A 49 1.99 -8.50 -18.80
C CYS A 49 2.21 -9.14 -17.43
N ILE A 50 3.00 -8.50 -16.56
CA ILE A 50 3.26 -8.97 -15.20
C ILE A 50 1.98 -8.94 -14.36
N ALA A 51 1.22 -7.85 -14.44
CA ALA A 51 -0.03 -7.68 -13.70
C ALA A 51 -1.07 -8.73 -14.09
N GLN A 52 -1.16 -9.09 -15.38
CA GLN A 52 -2.04 -10.16 -15.88
C GLN A 52 -1.65 -11.55 -15.35
N GLU A 53 -0.37 -11.83 -15.14
CA GLU A 53 0.05 -13.08 -14.49
C GLU A 53 -0.28 -13.07 -12.99
N MET A 54 -0.02 -11.95 -12.32
CA MET A 54 -0.33 -11.80 -10.90
C MET A 54 -1.83 -11.94 -10.59
N LYS A 55 -2.69 -11.45 -11.47
CA LYS A 55 -4.15 -11.54 -11.28
C LYS A 55 -4.70 -12.97 -11.35
N LYS A 56 -3.93 -13.92 -11.90
CA LYS A 56 -4.30 -15.35 -11.94
C LYS A 56 -4.08 -16.04 -10.60
N LEU A 57 -3.31 -15.44 -9.70
CA LEU A 57 -3.04 -16.01 -8.39
C LEU A 57 -4.30 -16.12 -7.53
N ARG A 58 -4.26 -17.09 -6.63
CA ARG A 58 -5.33 -17.34 -5.65
C ARG A 58 -4.71 -17.29 -4.25
N PRO A 59 -4.61 -16.10 -3.63
CA PRO A 59 -4.09 -15.98 -2.29
C PRO A 59 -4.96 -16.77 -1.32
N ALA A 60 -4.33 -17.44 -0.37
CA ALA A 60 -5.01 -18.25 0.62
C ALA A 60 -4.49 -17.95 2.03
N HIS A 61 -5.38 -17.96 3.01
CA HIS A 61 -5.01 -17.97 4.41
C HIS A 61 -4.50 -19.36 4.76
N ILE A 62 -3.27 -19.47 5.20
CA ILE A 62 -2.66 -20.72 5.64
C ILE A 62 -2.34 -20.64 7.14
N ARG A 63 -2.42 -21.78 7.82
CA ARG A 63 -1.97 -21.95 9.20
C ARG A 63 -0.98 -23.09 9.25
N ASP A 64 0.10 -22.88 10.00
CA ASP A 64 1.05 -23.90 10.38
C ASP A 64 0.83 -24.19 11.87
N ASP A 65 0.56 -25.43 12.23
CA ASP A 65 0.37 -25.87 13.61
C ASP A 65 1.54 -26.73 14.13
N GLY A 66 2.65 -26.76 13.39
CA GLY A 66 3.83 -27.56 13.69
C GLY A 66 3.74 -29.02 13.24
N THR A 67 2.55 -29.49 12.84
CA THR A 67 2.35 -30.81 12.25
C THR A 67 2.18 -30.74 10.72
N GLY A 68 1.84 -29.55 10.21
CA GLY A 68 1.70 -29.31 8.77
C GLY A 68 1.05 -27.97 8.45
N VAL A 69 1.12 -27.61 7.17
CA VAL A 69 0.52 -26.39 6.64
C VAL A 69 -0.81 -26.71 5.99
N TYR A 70 -1.87 -26.02 6.39
CA TYR A 70 -3.20 -26.20 5.81
C TYR A 70 -3.90 -24.88 5.52
N ALA A 71 -4.78 -24.89 4.52
CA ALA A 71 -5.55 -23.70 4.15
C ALA A 71 -6.76 -23.50 5.07
N VAL A 72 -6.87 -22.30 5.63
CA VAL A 72 -8.02 -21.87 6.43
C VAL A 72 -9.09 -21.29 5.49
N LYS A 73 -10.15 -22.04 5.24
CA LYS A 73 -11.21 -21.68 4.27
C LYS A 73 -12.27 -20.73 4.83
N LYS A 74 -12.33 -20.57 6.15
CA LYS A 74 -13.32 -19.73 6.85
C LYS A 74 -12.63 -18.67 7.69
N GLY A 75 -13.33 -17.57 7.97
CA GLY A 75 -12.84 -16.43 8.75
C GLY A 75 -12.62 -15.17 7.91
N ASP A 76 -12.30 -14.09 8.57
CA ASP A 76 -12.24 -12.75 7.99
C ASP A 76 -11.13 -12.66 6.94
N ILE A 77 -9.93 -13.18 7.27
CA ILE A 77 -8.78 -13.15 6.35
C ILE A 77 -9.10 -13.92 5.08
N ALA A 78 -9.73 -15.10 5.19
CA ALA A 78 -10.13 -15.85 4.00
C ALA A 78 -11.17 -15.10 3.17
N LYS A 79 -12.10 -14.37 3.82
CA LYS A 79 -13.10 -13.53 3.12
C LYS A 79 -12.45 -12.38 2.37
N ILE A 80 -11.58 -11.59 3.03
CA ILE A 80 -10.95 -10.43 2.41
C ILE A 80 -9.93 -10.82 1.32
N LEU A 81 -9.33 -12.01 1.39
CA LEU A 81 -8.50 -12.53 0.31
C LEU A 81 -9.32 -12.93 -0.92
N ASN A 82 -10.58 -13.37 -0.74
CA ASN A 82 -11.49 -13.69 -1.84
C ASN A 82 -12.23 -12.48 -2.39
N LYS A 83 -12.47 -11.46 -1.56
CA LYS A 83 -13.10 -10.20 -1.93
C LYS A 83 -12.47 -9.07 -1.12
N PRO A 84 -11.37 -8.48 -1.61
CA PRO A 84 -10.59 -7.51 -0.84
C PRO A 84 -11.36 -6.26 -0.43
N ASN A 85 -12.29 -5.80 -1.26
CA ASN A 85 -13.17 -4.67 -0.95
C ASN A 85 -14.45 -4.71 -1.81
N GLN A 86 -15.33 -3.75 -1.57
CA GLN A 86 -16.62 -3.69 -2.28
C GLN A 86 -16.51 -3.34 -3.77
N PHE A 87 -15.38 -2.78 -4.21
CA PHE A 87 -15.17 -2.29 -5.58
C PHE A 87 -14.34 -3.24 -6.45
N GLN A 88 -13.55 -4.11 -5.84
CA GLN A 88 -12.57 -4.93 -6.54
C GLN A 88 -12.77 -6.42 -6.24
N THR A 89 -12.61 -7.23 -7.26
CA THR A 89 -12.38 -8.67 -7.09
C THR A 89 -10.93 -8.90 -6.66
N THR A 90 -10.60 -10.11 -6.22
CA THR A 90 -9.20 -10.49 -5.93
C THR A 90 -8.29 -10.28 -7.13
N ALA A 91 -8.78 -10.59 -8.34
CA ALA A 91 -8.02 -10.41 -9.57
C ALA A 91 -7.72 -8.94 -9.84
N ASP A 92 -8.73 -8.06 -9.74
CA ASP A 92 -8.58 -6.61 -9.94
C ASP A 92 -7.67 -5.98 -8.88
N PHE A 93 -7.78 -6.45 -7.63
CA PHE A 93 -6.93 -6.01 -6.54
C PHE A 93 -5.46 -6.37 -6.79
N LEU A 94 -5.18 -7.63 -7.18
CA LEU A 94 -3.81 -8.08 -7.48
C LEU A 94 -3.22 -7.35 -8.68
N GLU A 95 -4.01 -7.11 -9.72
CA GLU A 95 -3.61 -6.30 -10.88
C GLU A 95 -3.26 -4.88 -10.46
N SER A 96 -4.13 -4.24 -9.67
CA SER A 96 -3.94 -2.87 -9.17
C SER A 96 -2.68 -2.72 -8.32
N ILE A 97 -2.50 -3.57 -7.30
CA ILE A 97 -1.32 -3.47 -6.42
C ILE A 97 -0.02 -3.80 -7.15
N THR A 98 -0.06 -4.72 -8.12
CA THR A 98 1.11 -5.04 -8.94
C THR A 98 1.50 -3.85 -9.81
N THR A 99 0.53 -3.24 -10.48
CA THR A 99 0.76 -2.05 -11.30
C THR A 99 1.35 -0.92 -10.46
N LEU A 100 0.76 -0.62 -9.31
CA LEU A 100 1.27 0.42 -8.39
C LEU A 100 2.69 0.10 -7.90
N LEU A 101 2.98 -1.16 -7.62
CA LEU A 101 4.29 -1.58 -7.12
C LEU A 101 5.38 -1.38 -8.18
N PHE A 102 5.11 -1.69 -9.44
CA PHE A 102 6.08 -1.49 -10.52
C PHE A 102 6.24 -0.01 -10.92
N LEU A 103 5.18 0.79 -10.82
CA LEU A 103 5.24 2.22 -11.12
C LEU A 103 5.90 3.04 -10.01
N ASN A 104 5.58 2.74 -8.76
CA ASN A 104 5.98 3.57 -7.62
C ASN A 104 7.03 2.91 -6.72
N TYR A 105 7.39 1.64 -6.95
CA TYR A 105 8.24 0.80 -6.10
C TYR A 105 7.73 0.64 -4.65
N ASN A 106 6.60 1.25 -4.36
CA ASN A 106 5.92 1.22 -3.07
C ASN A 106 4.42 1.12 -3.29
N VAL A 107 3.78 0.29 -2.52
CA VAL A 107 2.32 0.20 -2.48
C VAL A 107 1.87 0.22 -1.02
N PHE A 108 0.92 1.08 -0.74
CA PHE A 108 0.29 1.18 0.58
C PHE A 108 -1.14 0.68 0.48
N ILE A 109 -1.48 -0.26 1.36
CA ILE A 109 -2.80 -0.84 1.44
C ILE A 109 -3.33 -0.58 2.85
N ILE A 110 -4.50 0.01 2.94
CA ILE A 110 -5.16 0.28 4.20
C ILE A 110 -6.17 -0.83 4.48
N PRO A 111 -5.92 -1.69 5.48
CA PRO A 111 -6.92 -2.62 5.96
C PRO A 111 -7.98 -1.86 6.74
N THR A 112 -9.24 -2.19 6.48
CA THR A 112 -10.37 -1.71 7.27
C THR A 112 -10.87 -2.81 8.17
N TYR A 113 -11.42 -2.42 9.30
CA TYR A 113 -11.94 -3.34 10.29
C TYR A 113 -13.04 -2.67 11.11
N TYR A 114 -13.84 -3.48 11.77
CA TYR A 114 -14.71 -3.08 12.84
C TYR A 114 -14.37 -3.84 14.12
N GLU A 115 -14.66 -3.21 15.25
CA GLU A 115 -14.36 -3.71 16.58
C GLU A 115 -15.67 -3.85 17.33
N TRP A 116 -15.80 -4.93 18.09
CA TRP A 116 -16.95 -5.18 18.92
C TRP A 116 -16.59 -6.06 20.12
N TYR A 117 -17.41 -6.01 21.16
CA TYR A 117 -17.30 -6.88 22.31
C TYR A 117 -18.45 -7.88 22.28
N ASP A 118 -18.17 -9.14 22.54
CA ASP A 118 -19.21 -10.15 22.67
C ASP A 118 -19.94 -10.07 24.02
N ASP A 119 -20.97 -10.89 24.20
CA ASP A 119 -21.77 -10.94 25.44
C ASP A 119 -20.96 -11.33 26.68
N ASN A 120 -19.78 -11.92 26.51
CA ASN A 120 -18.82 -12.26 27.57
C ASN A 120 -17.79 -11.15 27.83
N GLY A 121 -17.88 -10.01 27.12
CA GLY A 121 -16.94 -8.91 27.20
C GLY A 121 -15.62 -9.14 26.48
N GLN A 122 -15.52 -10.16 25.63
CA GLN A 122 -14.33 -10.44 24.85
C GLN A 122 -14.28 -9.49 23.66
N TYR A 123 -13.12 -8.85 23.46
CA TYR A 123 -12.84 -7.96 22.35
C TYR A 123 -12.59 -8.73 21.05
N HIS A 124 -13.24 -8.30 20.00
CA HIS A 124 -13.09 -8.83 18.65
C HIS A 124 -12.75 -7.71 17.66
N LYS A 125 -11.76 -7.97 16.82
CA LYS A 125 -11.37 -7.11 15.68
C LYS A 125 -11.54 -7.93 14.41
N VAL A 126 -12.44 -7.49 13.53
CA VAL A 126 -12.80 -8.19 12.30
C VAL A 126 -12.41 -7.33 11.12
N TYR A 127 -11.51 -7.83 10.28
CA TYR A 127 -11.10 -7.15 9.06
C TYR A 127 -12.15 -7.35 7.97
N ASP A 128 -12.56 -6.27 7.32
CA ASP A 128 -13.64 -6.24 6.32
C ASP A 128 -13.22 -5.69 4.95
N GLY A 129 -12.00 -5.17 4.81
CA GLY A 129 -11.51 -4.70 3.52
C GLY A 129 -10.02 -4.40 3.46
N LEU A 130 -9.50 -4.39 2.21
CA LEU A 130 -8.15 -3.97 1.85
C LEU A 130 -8.24 -2.93 0.74
N TYR A 131 -7.74 -1.73 0.98
CA TYR A 131 -7.85 -0.60 0.05
C TYR A 131 -6.46 -0.10 -0.34
N PRO A 132 -6.00 -0.36 -1.58
CA PRO A 132 -4.78 0.26 -2.09
C PRO A 132 -5.01 1.77 -2.22
N ILE A 133 -4.02 2.55 -1.79
CA ILE A 133 -4.08 4.01 -1.87
C ILE A 133 -2.99 4.56 -2.79
N VAL A 134 -3.26 5.70 -3.41
CA VAL A 134 -2.34 6.42 -4.29
C VAL A 134 -2.16 7.84 -3.75
N PRO A 135 -1.30 8.04 -2.75
CA PRO A 135 -0.98 9.37 -2.26
C PRO A 135 -0.01 10.08 -3.23
N ILE A 136 -0.02 11.40 -3.22
CA ILE A 136 1.01 12.20 -3.91
C ILE A 136 2.26 12.37 -3.07
N GLN A 137 2.14 12.21 -1.74
CA GLN A 137 3.23 12.36 -0.80
C GLN A 137 3.04 11.42 0.39
N VAL A 138 4.15 10.87 0.88
CA VAL A 138 4.19 10.01 2.06
C VAL A 138 5.32 10.47 2.97
N ASP A 139 4.99 10.82 4.21
CA ASP A 139 5.95 11.17 5.25
C ASP A 139 5.89 10.10 6.36
N PHE A 140 7.05 9.68 6.84
CA PHE A 140 7.15 8.84 8.03
C PHE A 140 7.53 9.70 9.22
N ILE A 141 6.75 9.62 10.27
CA ILE A 141 6.85 10.46 11.45
C ILE A 141 6.98 9.56 12.68
N GLU A 142 7.93 9.86 13.54
CA GLU A 142 8.10 9.19 14.82
C GLU A 142 7.76 10.16 15.96
N ASP A 143 6.97 9.71 16.92
CA ASP A 143 6.70 10.48 18.12
C ASP A 143 7.78 10.30 19.19
N ALA A 144 7.67 11.05 20.28
CA ALA A 144 8.63 11.01 21.39
C ALA A 144 8.68 9.64 22.10
N ALA A 145 7.70 8.77 21.89
CA ALA A 145 7.63 7.43 22.45
C ALA A 145 8.20 6.36 21.51
N GLY A 146 8.71 6.75 20.31
CA GLY A 146 9.22 5.81 19.29
C GLY A 146 8.12 5.15 18.46
N GLN A 147 6.87 5.65 18.53
CA GLN A 147 5.79 5.14 17.72
C GLN A 147 5.81 5.76 16.34
N MET A 148 5.84 4.89 15.31
CA MET A 148 5.90 5.33 13.92
C MET A 148 4.50 5.53 13.32
N TYR A 149 4.36 6.61 12.57
CA TYR A 149 3.15 6.98 11.83
C TYR A 149 3.49 7.25 10.37
N THR A 150 2.52 7.06 9.50
CA THR A 150 2.61 7.44 8.09
C THR A 150 1.57 8.52 7.80
N LYS A 151 2.04 9.64 7.28
CA LYS A 151 1.18 10.72 6.80
C LYS A 151 1.07 10.62 5.29
N PHE A 152 -0.13 10.40 4.81
CA PHE A 152 -0.47 10.36 3.39
C PHE A 152 -1.12 11.66 2.97
N THR A 153 -0.58 12.31 1.95
CA THR A 153 -1.17 13.51 1.34
C THR A 153 -1.68 13.16 -0.05
N PHE A 154 -2.89 13.62 -0.37
CA PHE A 154 -3.58 13.34 -1.64
C PHE A 154 -3.71 14.62 -2.48
N GLU A 155 -3.97 14.47 -3.79
CA GLU A 155 -4.12 15.58 -4.75
C GLU A 155 -5.12 16.66 -4.31
N ASN A 156 -6.16 16.28 -3.58
CA ASN A 156 -7.17 17.21 -3.05
C ASN A 156 -6.66 18.04 -1.86
N GLY A 157 -5.36 17.97 -1.53
CA GLY A 157 -4.73 18.66 -0.42
C GLY A 157 -5.01 18.07 0.96
N LYS A 158 -5.81 17.00 1.05
CA LYS A 158 -6.07 16.34 2.34
C LYS A 158 -4.92 15.44 2.74
N SER A 159 -4.63 15.45 4.04
CA SER A 159 -3.63 14.58 4.65
C SER A 159 -4.27 13.73 5.73
N TYR A 160 -3.85 12.47 5.79
CA TYR A 160 -4.28 11.50 6.79
C TYR A 160 -3.08 10.91 7.49
N LEU A 161 -3.13 10.86 8.81
CA LEU A 161 -2.08 10.32 9.66
C LEU A 161 -2.52 8.97 10.21
N ILE A 162 -1.82 7.92 9.86
CA ILE A 162 -2.17 6.55 10.23
C ILE A 162 -0.97 5.90 10.92
N ASN A 163 -1.23 5.10 11.95
CA ASN A 163 -0.18 4.34 12.59
C ASN A 163 0.45 3.37 11.57
N TYR A 164 1.79 3.37 11.44
CA TYR A 164 2.46 2.54 10.44
C TYR A 164 2.17 1.04 10.59
N LYS A 165 1.97 0.55 11.81
CA LYS A 165 1.60 -0.85 12.07
C LYS A 165 0.22 -1.25 11.49
N ASP A 166 -0.66 -0.26 11.25
CA ASP A 166 -1.99 -0.47 10.69
C ASP A 166 -2.01 -0.28 9.15
N VAL A 167 -0.83 -0.15 8.53
CA VAL A 167 -0.64 -0.01 7.09
C VAL A 167 0.11 -1.22 6.55
N ILE A 168 -0.42 -1.87 5.52
CA ILE A 168 0.33 -2.86 4.76
C ILE A 168 1.15 -2.12 3.72
N HIS A 169 2.48 -2.18 3.85
CA HIS A 169 3.41 -1.51 2.95
C HIS A 169 4.26 -2.54 2.20
N TRP A 170 4.06 -2.66 0.90
CA TRP A 170 4.90 -3.47 0.03
C TRP A 170 5.93 -2.61 -0.69
N LYS A 171 7.17 -3.11 -0.72
CA LYS A 171 8.33 -2.43 -1.30
C LYS A 171 8.96 -3.28 -2.39
N PHE A 172 9.32 -2.64 -3.48
CA PHE A 172 10.06 -3.24 -4.57
C PHE A 172 11.45 -2.60 -4.68
N ARG A 173 12.47 -3.43 -4.92
CA ARG A 173 13.87 -2.99 -4.94
C ARG A 173 14.28 -2.29 -3.64
N ASN A 174 14.52 -3.08 -2.60
CA ASN A 174 15.04 -2.57 -1.34
C ASN A 174 16.33 -1.77 -1.59
N SER A 175 16.27 -0.49 -1.26
CA SER A 175 17.39 0.43 -1.30
C SER A 175 18.07 0.52 0.08
N SER A 176 19.05 1.42 0.19
CA SER A 176 19.59 1.80 1.50
C SER A 176 18.57 2.54 2.39
N ASN A 177 17.44 2.94 1.85
CA ASN A 177 16.32 3.46 2.63
C ASN A 177 15.48 2.29 3.15
N LEU A 178 15.48 2.09 4.47
CA LEU A 178 14.75 0.99 5.10
C LEU A 178 13.23 1.15 5.03
N LEU A 179 12.74 2.38 4.87
CA LEU A 179 11.31 2.69 4.90
C LEU A 179 10.65 2.60 3.53
N MET A 180 11.40 2.90 2.44
CA MET A 180 10.85 2.95 1.09
C MET A 180 11.60 2.03 0.13
N GLY A 181 10.90 1.50 -0.86
CA GLY A 181 11.53 0.87 -2.03
C GLY A 181 12.04 1.94 -3.00
N GLY A 182 12.93 1.57 -3.90
CA GLY A 182 13.46 2.48 -4.92
C GLY A 182 14.91 2.92 -4.69
N ASP A 183 15.22 4.18 -4.94
CA ASP A 183 16.55 4.75 -4.74
C ASP A 183 16.83 5.09 -3.25
N LYS A 184 17.97 5.74 -2.98
CA LYS A 184 18.35 6.19 -1.62
C LYS A 184 17.32 7.12 -0.98
N SER A 185 16.57 7.85 -1.80
CA SER A 185 15.51 8.77 -1.36
C SER A 185 14.14 8.10 -1.28
N GLY A 186 14.03 6.80 -1.56
CA GLY A 186 12.77 6.08 -1.63
C GLY A 186 11.92 6.43 -2.86
N ARG A 187 12.56 6.94 -3.93
CA ARG A 187 11.89 7.28 -5.19
C ARG A 187 12.10 6.18 -6.23
N PRO A 188 11.13 5.95 -7.11
CA PRO A 188 11.34 5.09 -8.27
C PRO A 188 12.51 5.62 -9.11
N ASN A 189 13.49 4.77 -9.38
CA ASN A 189 14.60 5.12 -10.26
C ASN A 189 14.46 4.42 -11.59
N HIS A 190 13.86 5.10 -12.54
CA HIS A 190 13.63 4.59 -13.90
C HIS A 190 14.61 5.17 -14.94
N ASN A 191 15.68 5.87 -14.52
CA ASN A 191 16.59 6.57 -15.41
C ASN A 191 17.16 5.65 -16.51
N ALA A 192 17.55 4.43 -16.17
CA ALA A 192 18.04 3.46 -17.15
C ALA A 192 16.97 3.08 -18.20
N LEU A 193 15.73 2.93 -17.76
CA LEU A 193 14.60 2.64 -18.63
C LEU A 193 14.29 3.84 -19.54
N LEU A 194 14.26 5.04 -18.99
CA LEU A 194 14.05 6.28 -19.76
C LEU A 194 15.12 6.49 -20.82
N GLN A 195 16.41 6.22 -20.49
CA GLN A 195 17.50 6.29 -21.45
C GLN A 195 17.32 5.25 -22.58
N THR A 196 16.92 4.03 -22.24
CA THR A 196 16.66 2.98 -23.24
C THR A 196 15.50 3.34 -24.15
N LEU A 197 14.44 3.92 -23.59
CA LEU A 197 13.26 4.35 -24.36
C LEU A 197 13.61 5.55 -25.29
N ALA A 198 14.43 6.50 -24.82
CA ALA A 198 14.87 7.63 -25.63
C ALA A 198 15.70 7.18 -26.84
N LEU A 199 16.58 6.19 -26.65
CA LEU A 199 17.39 5.63 -27.76
C LEU A 199 16.56 4.87 -28.81
N ASN A 200 15.38 4.39 -28.46
CA ASN A 200 14.49 3.68 -29.41
C ASN A 200 13.54 4.62 -30.17
N HIS A 201 13.54 5.90 -29.87
CA HIS A 201 12.72 6.92 -30.55
C HIS A 201 13.51 7.74 -31.58
N GLU A 202 14.83 7.48 -31.74
CA GLU A 202 15.65 7.98 -32.86
C GLU A 202 15.71 6.93 -33.99
#